data_32a086fb18247483ced4f8df1071d77a
#
_entry.id   32a086fb18247483ced4f8df1071d77a
#
_cell.length_a   1.000
_cell.length_b   1.000
_cell.length_c   1.000
_cell.angle_alpha   90.00
_cell.angle_beta   90.00
_cell.angle_gamma   90.00
#
_symmetry.space_group_name_H-M   'P 1'
#
loop_
_entity.id
_entity.type
_entity.pdbx_description
1 polymer ?
#
loop_
_entity_poly.entity_id
_entity_poly.type
_entity_poly.pdbx_seq_one_letter_code
_entity_poly.pdbx_strand_id
1 'polypeptide(L)'
;MSAYFEEQVLSVYHWNSSYFSFTCTRNESLRFENGQFVMVGLRLPGQERPIVRAYSIASANWEEHLEFFSIKVSDGALTQHLQHLKVGDTVLVSKKPTGTLVLSDLFPGKRLYLLSTGTGLAPFLSITKDPEAYENFEKIILLHGVRKKEDLAYYTRFTKELAEHEYLGDLVKEKLVYYPIVSREKFIHQGRICLLYTSDAADERSS
;
A
#
# COMPACT_ATOMS: atom_id res chain seq x y z
N MET A 1 25.86 2.72 -16.47
CA MET A 1 25.32 3.02 -15.10
C MET A 1 24.18 2.03 -14.83
N SER A 2 24.09 1.46 -13.63
CA SER A 2 22.97 0.57 -13.25
C SER A 2 21.65 1.32 -13.31
N ALA A 3 20.60 0.67 -13.80
CA ALA A 3 19.21 1.18 -13.79
C ALA A 3 18.56 1.10 -12.39
N TYR A 4 19.24 0.46 -11.44
CA TYR A 4 18.75 0.18 -10.10
C TYR A 4 19.69 0.75 -9.04
N PHE A 5 19.10 1.13 -7.91
CA PHE A 5 19.78 1.27 -6.63
C PHE A 5 19.84 -0.11 -5.97
N GLU A 6 20.87 -0.33 -5.15
CA GLU A 6 20.99 -1.49 -4.28
C GLU A 6 20.67 -1.02 -2.85
N GLU A 7 19.49 -1.43 -2.36
CA GLU A 7 18.97 -1.02 -1.06
C GLU A 7 19.03 -2.18 -0.07
N GLN A 8 19.31 -1.87 1.20
CA GLN A 8 19.41 -2.88 2.24
C GLN A 8 18.09 -3.08 2.97
N VAL A 9 17.68 -4.30 3.16
CA VAL A 9 16.49 -4.66 3.93
C VAL A 9 16.70 -4.29 5.40
N LEU A 10 15.80 -3.48 5.94
CA LEU A 10 15.81 -3.00 7.32
C LEU A 10 14.91 -3.83 8.23
N SER A 11 13.78 -4.29 7.69
CA SER A 11 12.83 -5.14 8.42
C SER A 11 12.04 -6.02 7.47
N VAL A 12 11.54 -7.15 7.97
CA VAL A 12 10.58 -8.02 7.27
C VAL A 12 9.50 -8.40 8.27
N TYR A 13 8.25 -8.25 7.89
CA TYR A 13 7.12 -8.60 8.73
C TYR A 13 6.15 -9.52 7.98
N HIS A 14 5.88 -10.69 8.54
CA HIS A 14 4.93 -11.65 8.00
C HIS A 14 3.57 -11.50 8.68
N TRP A 15 2.60 -10.96 7.95
CA TRP A 15 1.23 -10.73 8.46
C TRP A 15 0.49 -12.03 8.72
N ASN A 16 0.59 -12.96 7.78
CA ASN A 16 -0.01 -14.29 7.85
C ASN A 16 0.68 -15.23 6.84
N SER A 17 0.04 -16.36 6.52
CA SER A 17 0.54 -17.31 5.52
C SER A 17 0.57 -16.76 4.09
N SER A 18 -0.20 -15.69 3.80
CA SER A 18 -0.39 -15.13 2.45
C SER A 18 0.33 -13.81 2.22
N TYR A 19 0.55 -12.99 3.26
CA TYR A 19 1.05 -11.63 3.13
C TYR A 19 2.30 -11.37 3.98
N PHE A 20 3.16 -10.52 3.45
CA PHE A 20 4.30 -9.97 4.17
C PHE A 20 4.58 -8.54 3.68
N SER A 21 5.29 -7.78 4.48
CA SER A 21 5.87 -6.50 4.10
C SER A 21 7.34 -6.47 4.47
N PHE A 22 8.09 -5.61 3.82
CA PHE A 22 9.46 -5.33 4.19
C PHE A 22 9.78 -3.86 3.99
N THR A 23 10.71 -3.37 4.78
CA THR A 23 11.30 -2.04 4.61
C THR A 23 12.73 -2.17 4.15
N CYS A 24 13.18 -1.23 3.35
CA CYS A 24 14.59 -1.12 2.96
C CYS A 24 15.05 0.33 3.00
N THR A 25 16.35 0.53 2.92
CA THR A 25 16.93 1.87 2.76
C THR A 25 16.36 2.55 1.53
N ARG A 26 16.50 3.87 1.48
CA ARG A 26 16.08 4.71 0.36
C ARG A 26 17.23 5.55 -0.10
N ASN A 27 17.63 5.42 -1.35
CA ASN A 27 18.63 6.28 -1.93
C ASN A 27 18.18 7.75 -1.88
N GLU A 28 19.04 8.64 -1.43
CA GLU A 28 18.75 10.06 -1.23
C GLU A 28 18.30 10.79 -2.51
N SER A 29 18.66 10.27 -3.68
CA SER A 29 18.23 10.83 -4.96
C SER A 29 16.87 10.34 -5.45
N LEU A 30 16.28 9.32 -4.82
CA LEU A 30 14.98 8.79 -5.21
C LEU A 30 13.87 9.76 -4.79
N ARG A 31 13.19 10.34 -5.78
CA ARG A 31 12.00 11.17 -5.57
C ARG A 31 10.80 10.49 -6.20
N PHE A 32 9.68 10.45 -5.48
CA PHE A 32 8.42 9.87 -5.94
C PHE A 32 7.23 10.63 -5.36
N GLU A 33 6.09 10.50 -6.01
CA GLU A 33 4.80 10.95 -5.49
C GLU A 33 4.09 9.78 -4.81
N ASN A 34 3.35 10.07 -3.75
CA ASN A 34 2.56 9.06 -3.04
C ASN A 34 1.56 8.39 -4.00
N GLY A 35 1.55 7.06 -4.00
CA GLY A 35 0.76 6.24 -4.93
C GLY A 35 1.55 5.66 -6.10
N GLN A 36 2.76 6.15 -6.39
CA GLN A 36 3.64 5.59 -7.44
C GLN A 36 4.20 4.22 -7.06
N PHE A 37 4.75 3.54 -8.07
CA PHE A 37 5.45 2.27 -7.94
C PHE A 37 6.87 2.34 -8.50
N VAL A 38 7.69 1.39 -8.12
CA VAL A 38 9.04 1.13 -8.62
C VAL A 38 9.18 -0.33 -9.02
N MET A 39 10.19 -0.63 -9.84
CA MET A 39 10.60 -2.01 -10.05
C MET A 39 11.44 -2.46 -8.87
N VAL A 40 11.03 -3.51 -8.19
CA VAL A 40 11.77 -4.17 -7.10
C VAL A 40 12.24 -5.53 -7.57
N GLY A 41 13.44 -5.93 -7.19
CA GLY A 41 13.96 -7.22 -7.60
C GLY A 41 15.18 -7.72 -6.84
N LEU A 42 15.67 -8.86 -7.28
CA LEU A 42 16.81 -9.56 -6.72
C LEU A 42 17.79 -10.01 -7.82
N ARG A 43 19.08 -10.02 -7.49
CA ARG A 43 20.09 -10.77 -8.24
C ARG A 43 20.18 -12.18 -7.69
N LEU A 44 19.81 -13.16 -8.50
CA LEU A 44 19.92 -14.56 -8.09
C LEU A 44 21.23 -15.15 -8.59
N PRO A 45 21.86 -16.06 -7.81
CA PRO A 45 23.05 -16.76 -8.24
C PRO A 45 22.83 -17.47 -9.58
N GLY A 46 23.81 -17.36 -10.49
CA GLY A 46 23.75 -18.00 -11.81
C GLY A 46 22.84 -17.30 -12.84
N GLN A 47 22.24 -16.18 -12.52
CA GLN A 47 21.45 -15.40 -13.47
C GLN A 47 22.18 -14.10 -13.86
N GLU A 48 22.34 -13.86 -15.16
CA GLU A 48 22.96 -12.63 -15.67
C GLU A 48 22.10 -11.39 -15.41
N ARG A 49 20.78 -11.54 -15.46
CA ARG A 49 19.83 -10.44 -15.29
C ARG A 49 19.03 -10.59 -13.99
N PRO A 50 18.79 -9.48 -13.29
CA PRO A 50 17.96 -9.52 -12.09
C PRO A 50 16.51 -9.84 -12.45
N ILE A 51 15.83 -10.54 -11.54
CA ILE A 51 14.37 -10.69 -11.62
C ILE A 51 13.75 -9.48 -10.94
N VAL A 52 12.90 -8.73 -11.66
CA VAL A 52 12.23 -7.53 -11.17
C VAL A 52 10.74 -7.57 -11.45
N ARG A 53 9.94 -6.94 -10.56
CA ARG A 53 8.50 -6.74 -10.72
C ARG A 53 8.11 -5.36 -10.20
N ALA A 54 6.98 -4.84 -10.68
CA ALA A 54 6.41 -3.59 -10.21
C ALA A 54 5.85 -3.78 -8.78
N TYR A 55 6.21 -2.85 -7.89
CA TYR A 55 5.73 -2.77 -6.51
C TYR A 55 5.33 -1.34 -6.19
N SER A 56 4.09 -1.14 -5.81
CA SER A 56 3.65 0.15 -5.26
C SER A 56 4.41 0.45 -3.98
N ILE A 57 4.84 1.69 -3.83
CA ILE A 57 5.52 2.17 -2.63
C ILE A 57 4.46 2.39 -1.56
N ALA A 58 4.62 1.73 -0.40
CA ALA A 58 3.71 1.82 0.73
C ALA A 58 4.14 2.86 1.77
N SER A 59 5.42 3.24 1.79
CA SER A 59 5.92 4.38 2.57
C SER A 59 5.51 5.71 1.92
N ALA A 60 5.40 6.76 2.73
CA ALA A 60 5.18 8.10 2.21
C ALA A 60 6.45 8.69 1.60
N ASN A 61 6.28 9.68 0.72
CA ASN A 61 7.39 10.31 0.00
C ASN A 61 8.33 11.13 0.90
N TRP A 62 7.93 11.44 2.12
CA TRP A 62 8.73 12.13 3.15
C TRP A 62 9.43 11.17 4.12
N GLU A 63 9.08 9.86 4.12
CA GLU A 63 9.75 8.85 4.97
C GLU A 63 11.17 8.54 4.44
N GLU A 64 12.10 8.29 5.34
CA GLU A 64 13.51 8.04 5.01
C GLU A 64 13.79 6.63 4.45
N HIS A 65 12.82 5.73 4.54
CA HIS A 65 12.90 4.35 4.06
C HIS A 65 11.78 4.04 3.06
N LEU A 66 11.94 2.97 2.31
CA LEU A 66 10.90 2.43 1.45
C LEU A 66 10.23 1.25 2.15
N GLU A 67 8.91 1.20 2.05
CA GLU A 67 8.10 0.05 2.50
C GLU A 67 7.38 -0.56 1.30
N PHE A 68 7.35 -1.89 1.25
CA PHE A 68 6.64 -2.65 0.22
C PHE A 68 5.76 -3.71 0.87
N PHE A 69 4.56 -3.88 0.31
CA PHE A 69 3.60 -4.89 0.75
C PHE A 69 3.39 -5.92 -0.35
N SER A 70 3.52 -7.20 -0.02
CA SER A 70 3.57 -8.29 -1.00
C SER A 70 2.75 -9.50 -0.57
N ILE A 71 2.32 -10.25 -1.56
CA ILE A 71 1.71 -11.57 -1.39
C ILE A 71 2.81 -12.65 -1.45
N LYS A 72 2.64 -13.74 -0.69
CA LYS A 72 3.45 -14.95 -0.79
C LYS A 72 2.88 -15.85 -1.87
N VAL A 73 3.65 -16.07 -2.95
CA VAL A 73 3.29 -16.99 -4.04
C VAL A 73 4.44 -17.98 -4.18
N SER A 74 4.12 -19.25 -3.93
CA SER A 74 5.14 -20.33 -3.85
C SER A 74 5.91 -20.56 -5.15
N ASP A 75 5.26 -20.37 -6.29
CA ASP A 75 5.81 -20.56 -7.65
C ASP A 75 6.02 -19.23 -8.40
N GLY A 76 5.85 -18.09 -7.71
CA GLY A 76 6.08 -16.77 -8.29
C GLY A 76 7.57 -16.49 -8.50
N ALA A 77 7.98 -16.15 -9.71
CA ALA A 77 9.38 -15.99 -10.09
C ALA A 77 10.21 -15.09 -9.15
N LEU A 78 9.63 -14.03 -8.59
CA LEU A 78 10.28 -13.13 -7.64
C LEU A 78 9.78 -13.35 -6.21
N THR A 79 8.47 -13.48 -6.00
CA THR A 79 7.86 -13.54 -4.65
C THR A 79 8.29 -14.76 -3.85
N GLN A 80 8.59 -15.90 -4.51
CA GLN A 80 9.16 -17.06 -3.84
C GLN A 80 10.50 -16.76 -3.14
N HIS A 81 11.25 -15.79 -3.62
CA HIS A 81 12.51 -15.35 -3.02
C HIS A 81 12.32 -14.21 -2.04
N LEU A 82 11.50 -13.20 -2.41
CA LEU A 82 11.26 -12.03 -1.55
C LEU A 82 10.65 -12.39 -0.19
N GLN A 83 9.81 -13.43 -0.11
CA GLN A 83 9.24 -13.88 1.17
C GLN A 83 10.28 -14.42 2.16
N HIS A 84 11.49 -14.71 1.72
CA HIS A 84 12.60 -15.23 2.54
C HIS A 84 13.67 -14.17 2.85
N LEU A 85 13.42 -12.90 2.48
CA LEU A 85 14.31 -11.79 2.81
C LEU A 85 14.59 -11.72 4.31
N LYS A 86 15.81 -11.32 4.62
CA LYS A 86 16.28 -11.06 5.98
C LYS A 86 16.84 -9.65 6.08
N VAL A 87 16.90 -9.13 7.29
CA VAL A 87 17.59 -7.87 7.56
C VAL A 87 19.03 -7.95 7.09
N GLY A 88 19.46 -6.95 6.34
CA GLY A 88 20.79 -6.88 5.71
C GLY A 88 20.88 -7.46 4.30
N ASP A 89 19.84 -8.17 3.81
CA ASP A 89 19.80 -8.60 2.42
C ASP A 89 19.70 -7.37 1.48
N THR A 90 20.18 -7.53 0.25
CA THR A 90 20.13 -6.48 -0.77
C THR A 90 18.96 -6.69 -1.71
N VAL A 91 18.16 -5.66 -1.91
CA VAL A 91 17.11 -5.58 -2.93
C VAL A 91 17.44 -4.52 -3.96
N LEU A 92 17.01 -4.74 -5.19
CA LEU A 92 17.14 -3.77 -6.28
C LEU A 92 15.88 -2.92 -6.35
N VAL A 93 16.05 -1.60 -6.43
CA VAL A 93 14.97 -0.64 -6.60
C VAL A 93 15.25 0.23 -7.81
N SER A 94 14.31 0.34 -8.75
CA SER A 94 14.52 1.17 -9.95
C SER A 94 14.68 2.64 -9.59
N LYS A 95 15.57 3.32 -10.32
CA LYS A 95 15.87 4.75 -10.12
C LYS A 95 14.71 5.66 -10.53
N LYS A 96 13.79 5.17 -11.37
CA LYS A 96 12.67 5.95 -11.89
C LYS A 96 11.35 5.37 -11.39
N PRO A 97 10.67 6.07 -10.46
CA PRO A 97 9.30 5.78 -10.11
C PRO A 97 8.37 6.06 -11.28
N THR A 98 7.26 5.35 -11.32
CA THR A 98 6.24 5.48 -12.36
C THR A 98 4.85 5.25 -11.77
N GLY A 99 3.81 5.57 -12.53
CA GLY A 99 2.42 5.42 -12.14
C GLY A 99 1.69 6.74 -12.10
N THR A 100 0.40 6.68 -12.39
CA THR A 100 -0.53 7.83 -12.47
C THR A 100 -1.59 7.79 -11.37
N LEU A 101 -1.45 6.90 -10.39
CA LEU A 101 -2.30 6.88 -9.21
C LEU A 101 -1.75 7.87 -8.17
N VAL A 102 -1.77 9.15 -8.52
CA VAL A 102 -1.19 10.24 -7.74
C VAL A 102 -2.22 11.34 -7.52
N LEU A 103 -2.08 12.09 -6.42
CA LEU A 103 -3.02 13.17 -6.08
C LEU A 103 -2.97 14.31 -7.10
N SER A 104 -1.80 14.57 -7.67
CA SER A 104 -1.59 15.62 -8.69
C SER A 104 -2.41 15.40 -9.97
N ASP A 105 -2.85 14.18 -10.26
CA ASP A 105 -3.74 13.87 -11.40
C ASP A 105 -5.24 13.98 -11.04
N LEU A 106 -5.59 14.29 -9.79
CA LEU A 106 -6.97 14.38 -9.32
C LEU A 106 -7.40 15.84 -9.13
N PHE A 107 -8.67 16.10 -9.42
CA PHE A 107 -9.27 17.37 -9.05
C PHE A 107 -9.72 17.35 -7.58
N PRO A 108 -9.54 18.47 -6.82
CA PRO A 108 -10.08 18.59 -5.48
C PRO A 108 -11.60 18.34 -5.47
N GLY A 109 -12.09 17.71 -4.41
CA GLY A 109 -13.50 17.35 -4.33
C GLY A 109 -13.95 17.02 -2.92
N LYS A 110 -15.24 16.68 -2.81
CA LYS A 110 -15.79 16.34 -1.49
C LYS A 110 -15.29 15.01 -0.96
N ARG A 111 -15.16 14.00 -1.82
CA ARG A 111 -14.84 12.63 -1.39
C ARG A 111 -13.79 12.00 -2.28
N LEU A 112 -12.75 11.44 -1.66
CA LEU A 112 -11.78 10.59 -2.31
C LEU A 112 -12.07 9.13 -1.92
N TYR A 113 -12.40 8.29 -2.89
CA TYR A 113 -12.62 6.86 -2.68
C TYR A 113 -11.36 6.07 -3.07
N LEU A 114 -10.78 5.38 -2.11
CA LEU A 114 -9.64 4.49 -2.27
C LEU A 114 -10.11 3.04 -2.15
N LEU A 115 -10.20 2.34 -3.28
CA LEU A 115 -10.77 0.99 -3.35
C LEU A 115 -9.65 -0.05 -3.49
N SER A 116 -9.40 -0.81 -2.45
CA SER A 116 -8.31 -1.80 -2.43
C SER A 116 -8.81 -3.23 -2.19
N THR A 117 -8.12 -4.18 -2.80
CA THR A 117 -8.22 -5.60 -2.48
C THR A 117 -6.84 -6.18 -2.26
N GLY A 118 -6.66 -6.93 -1.18
CA GLY A 118 -5.38 -7.57 -0.85
C GLY A 118 -4.20 -6.59 -0.87
N THR A 119 -3.13 -6.92 -1.61
CA THR A 119 -1.93 -6.07 -1.73
C THR A 119 -2.14 -4.79 -2.54
N GLY A 120 -3.27 -4.62 -3.22
CA GLY A 120 -3.66 -3.34 -3.81
C GLY A 120 -3.84 -2.20 -2.80
N LEU A 121 -3.75 -2.52 -1.49
CA LEU A 121 -3.69 -1.54 -0.41
C LEU A 121 -2.40 -0.70 -0.44
N ALA A 122 -1.30 -1.22 -0.96
CA ALA A 122 0.03 -0.60 -0.87
C ALA A 122 0.08 0.88 -1.29
N PRO A 123 -0.42 1.30 -2.47
CA PRO A 123 -0.38 2.72 -2.86
C PRO A 123 -1.23 3.60 -1.93
N PHE A 124 -2.29 3.06 -1.34
CA PHE A 124 -3.16 3.81 -0.43
C PHE A 124 -2.56 3.97 0.96
N LEU A 125 -1.64 3.08 1.38
CA LEU A 125 -0.83 3.29 2.58
C LEU A 125 0.03 4.57 2.45
N SER A 126 0.57 4.81 1.27
CA SER A 126 1.35 6.01 0.94
C SER A 126 0.44 7.25 0.88
N ILE A 127 -0.67 7.18 0.12
CA ILE A 127 -1.60 8.31 -0.07
C ILE A 127 -2.26 8.74 1.24
N THR A 128 -2.63 7.81 2.12
CA THR A 128 -3.25 8.15 3.42
C THR A 128 -2.30 8.81 4.43
N LYS A 129 -1.02 8.84 4.14
CA LYS A 129 -0.01 9.59 4.90
C LYS A 129 0.31 10.95 4.26
N ASP A 130 -0.30 11.29 3.13
CA ASP A 130 -0.06 12.53 2.42
C ASP A 130 -0.95 13.65 2.98
N PRO A 131 -0.39 14.73 3.56
CA PRO A 131 -1.19 15.87 4.01
C PRO A 131 -2.06 16.46 2.91
N GLU A 132 -1.58 16.51 1.67
CA GLU A 132 -2.28 17.05 0.52
C GLU A 132 -3.62 16.32 0.26
N ALA A 133 -3.71 15.02 0.56
CA ALA A 133 -4.96 14.29 0.46
C ALA A 133 -6.05 14.87 1.36
N TYR A 134 -5.67 15.31 2.56
CA TYR A 134 -6.60 15.90 3.53
C TYR A 134 -6.89 17.39 3.25
N GLU A 135 -6.02 18.06 2.53
CA GLU A 135 -6.26 19.44 2.08
C GLU A 135 -7.23 19.47 0.90
N ASN A 136 -7.08 18.58 -0.06
CA ASN A 136 -7.83 18.56 -1.31
C ASN A 136 -9.23 17.91 -1.19
N PHE A 137 -9.47 17.09 -0.14
CA PHE A 137 -10.73 16.37 0.03
C PHE A 137 -11.35 16.60 1.41
N GLU A 138 -12.68 16.71 1.45
CA GLU A 138 -13.43 16.83 2.71
C GLU A 138 -13.48 15.47 3.45
N LYS A 139 -13.53 14.34 2.71
CA LYS A 139 -13.52 12.99 3.24
C LYS A 139 -12.67 12.08 2.35
N ILE A 140 -11.91 11.19 3.00
CA ILE A 140 -11.16 10.11 2.36
C ILE A 140 -11.76 8.79 2.83
N ILE A 141 -12.27 7.99 1.91
CA ILE A 141 -12.97 6.74 2.21
C ILE A 141 -12.12 5.58 1.67
N LEU A 142 -11.43 4.88 2.56
CA LEU A 142 -10.60 3.74 2.22
C LEU A 142 -11.38 2.44 2.43
N LEU A 143 -11.73 1.78 1.33
CA LEU A 143 -12.33 0.45 1.33
C LEU A 143 -11.22 -0.61 1.19
N HIS A 144 -11.10 -1.48 2.18
CA HIS A 144 -10.10 -2.55 2.20
C HIS A 144 -10.79 -3.92 2.18
N GLY A 145 -10.93 -4.50 1.00
CA GLY A 145 -11.56 -5.80 0.79
C GLY A 145 -10.55 -6.95 0.89
N VAL A 146 -10.86 -7.92 1.74
CA VAL A 146 -10.06 -9.14 1.91
C VAL A 146 -10.94 -10.39 1.95
N ARG A 147 -10.31 -11.55 1.90
CA ARG A 147 -11.04 -12.83 1.97
C ARG A 147 -11.36 -13.22 3.40
N LYS A 148 -10.38 -13.12 4.30
CA LYS A 148 -10.49 -13.52 5.72
C LYS A 148 -10.04 -12.38 6.62
N LYS A 149 -10.40 -12.42 7.90
CA LYS A 149 -10.00 -11.43 8.90
C LYS A 149 -8.47 -11.36 9.06
N GLU A 150 -7.81 -12.51 9.03
CA GLU A 150 -6.36 -12.61 9.10
C GLU A 150 -5.63 -11.91 7.94
N ASP A 151 -6.34 -11.63 6.84
CA ASP A 151 -5.82 -10.92 5.67
C ASP A 151 -5.89 -9.39 5.82
N LEU A 152 -6.48 -8.86 6.91
CA LEU A 152 -6.54 -7.42 7.20
C LEU A 152 -5.19 -6.90 7.70
N ALA A 153 -4.18 -7.00 6.85
CA ALA A 153 -2.89 -6.38 7.11
C ALA A 153 -3.05 -4.87 7.31
N TYR A 154 -2.22 -4.26 8.16
CA TYR A 154 -2.28 -2.83 8.50
C TYR A 154 -3.59 -2.36 9.16
N TYR A 155 -4.43 -3.26 9.66
CA TYR A 155 -5.68 -2.86 10.33
C TYR A 155 -5.46 -1.86 11.46
N THR A 156 -4.50 -2.12 12.35
CA THR A 156 -4.13 -1.21 13.45
C THR A 156 -3.60 0.13 12.98
N ARG A 157 -2.93 0.17 11.85
CA ARG A 157 -2.45 1.43 11.25
C ARG A 157 -3.61 2.38 10.95
N PHE A 158 -4.69 1.88 10.34
CA PHE A 158 -5.84 2.72 9.99
C PHE A 158 -6.81 2.97 11.14
N THR A 159 -6.89 2.06 12.11
CA THR A 159 -7.84 2.20 13.23
C THR A 159 -7.25 2.93 14.43
N LYS A 160 -5.90 3.03 14.52
CA LYS A 160 -5.24 3.61 15.70
C LYS A 160 -4.04 4.47 15.31
N GLU A 161 -2.99 3.89 14.69
CA GLU A 161 -1.67 4.52 14.56
C GLU A 161 -1.71 5.85 13.79
N LEU A 162 -2.43 5.92 12.66
CA LEU A 162 -2.56 7.17 11.88
C LEU A 162 -3.28 8.27 12.67
N ALA A 163 -4.26 7.90 13.48
CA ALA A 163 -4.99 8.87 14.33
C ALA A 163 -4.15 9.38 15.51
N GLU A 164 -3.08 8.68 15.88
CA GLU A 164 -2.13 9.07 16.91
C GLU A 164 -0.89 9.79 16.35
N HIS A 165 -0.81 9.95 15.02
CA HIS A 165 0.33 10.60 14.38
C HIS A 165 0.39 12.09 14.73
N GLU A 166 1.57 12.58 15.13
CA GLU A 166 1.79 13.93 15.66
C GLU A 166 1.24 15.05 14.76
N TYR A 167 1.44 14.94 13.45
CA TYR A 167 1.06 15.99 12.49
C TYR A 167 -0.23 15.70 11.71
N LEU A 168 -0.58 14.43 11.53
CA LEU A 168 -1.73 14.03 10.71
C LEU A 168 -2.92 13.57 11.54
N GLY A 169 -2.72 13.27 12.83
CA GLY A 169 -3.72 12.57 13.65
C GLY A 169 -5.08 13.24 13.69
N ASP A 170 -5.13 14.56 13.80
CA ASP A 170 -6.40 15.28 13.87
C ASP A 170 -7.12 15.31 12.50
N LEU A 171 -6.38 15.46 11.39
CA LEU A 171 -6.93 15.37 10.05
C LEU A 171 -7.46 13.96 9.74
N VAL A 172 -6.72 12.94 10.17
CA VAL A 172 -7.12 11.54 10.02
C VAL A 172 -8.42 11.27 10.78
N LYS A 173 -8.53 11.69 12.05
CA LYS A 173 -9.76 11.52 12.87
C LYS A 173 -10.97 12.21 12.22
N GLU A 174 -10.75 13.38 11.65
CA GLU A 174 -11.83 14.17 11.05
C GLU A 174 -12.24 13.61 9.68
N LYS A 175 -11.27 13.24 8.82
CA LYS A 175 -11.52 13.07 7.38
C LYS A 175 -11.36 11.64 6.88
N LEU A 176 -10.58 10.77 7.54
CA LEU A 176 -10.37 9.39 7.07
C LEU A 176 -11.46 8.45 7.59
N VAL A 177 -12.13 7.78 6.67
CA VAL A 177 -13.06 6.69 6.96
C VAL A 177 -12.44 5.39 6.45
N TYR A 178 -12.00 4.53 7.36
CA TYR A 178 -11.50 3.21 7.03
C TYR A 178 -12.64 2.18 7.09
N TYR A 179 -12.87 1.51 5.96
CA TYR A 179 -13.95 0.55 5.80
C TYR A 179 -13.41 -0.84 5.42
N PRO A 180 -13.05 -1.68 6.40
CA PRO A 180 -12.58 -3.04 6.15
C PRO A 180 -13.76 -3.96 5.79
N ILE A 181 -13.60 -4.78 4.75
CA ILE A 181 -14.61 -5.67 4.22
C ILE A 181 -14.04 -7.09 4.13
N VAL A 182 -14.76 -8.07 4.68
CA VAL A 182 -14.36 -9.47 4.64
C VAL A 182 -15.40 -10.29 3.85
N SER A 183 -14.95 -11.04 2.85
CA SER A 183 -15.88 -11.72 1.93
C SER A 183 -16.20 -13.16 2.28
N ARG A 184 -15.37 -13.86 3.07
CA ARG A 184 -15.50 -15.30 3.33
C ARG A 184 -15.75 -15.69 4.77
N GLU A 185 -15.89 -14.71 5.67
CA GLU A 185 -16.13 -14.91 7.09
C GLU A 185 -17.13 -13.89 7.61
N LYS A 186 -17.80 -14.21 8.74
CA LYS A 186 -18.62 -13.22 9.45
C LYS A 186 -17.78 -12.07 9.95
N PHE A 187 -18.11 -10.86 9.53
CA PHE A 187 -17.44 -9.63 9.91
C PHE A 187 -18.45 -8.49 9.96
N ILE A 188 -18.09 -7.37 10.60
CA ILE A 188 -18.98 -6.22 10.72
C ILE A 188 -19.43 -5.71 9.34
N HIS A 189 -18.53 -5.73 8.37
CA HIS A 189 -18.83 -5.45 6.96
C HIS A 189 -18.51 -6.70 6.13
N GLN A 190 -19.52 -7.56 5.97
CA GLN A 190 -19.36 -8.79 5.20
C GLN A 190 -19.85 -8.59 3.76
N GLY A 191 -19.02 -8.94 2.78
CA GLY A 191 -19.41 -8.86 1.38
C GLY A 191 -18.23 -8.58 0.44
N ARG A 192 -18.55 -8.03 -0.72
CA ARG A 192 -17.59 -7.56 -1.72
C ARG A 192 -17.75 -6.06 -1.91
N ILE A 193 -16.66 -5.35 -2.20
CA ILE A 193 -16.66 -3.90 -2.42
C ILE A 193 -17.71 -3.47 -3.46
N CYS A 194 -17.86 -4.23 -4.55
CA CYS A 194 -18.84 -3.92 -5.60
C CYS A 194 -20.31 -3.94 -5.12
N LEU A 195 -20.63 -4.68 -4.05
CA LEU A 195 -22.00 -4.76 -3.54
C LEU A 195 -22.35 -3.56 -2.64
N LEU A 196 -21.38 -2.94 -2.00
CA LEU A 196 -21.61 -1.72 -1.20
C LEU A 196 -22.02 -0.54 -2.07
N TYR A 197 -21.38 -0.40 -3.22
CA TYR A 197 -21.71 0.67 -4.17
C TYR A 197 -23.14 0.59 -4.71
N THR A 198 -23.70 -0.62 -4.85
CA THR A 198 -25.06 -0.82 -5.34
C THR A 198 -26.15 -0.59 -4.27
N SER A 199 -25.84 -0.79 -2.98
CA SER A 199 -26.81 -0.54 -1.89
C SER A 199 -26.97 0.96 -1.61
N ASP A 200 -25.88 1.74 -1.56
CA ASP A 200 -25.96 3.18 -1.37
C ASP A 200 -26.68 3.90 -2.53
N ALA A 201 -26.46 3.44 -3.77
CA ALA A 201 -27.15 4.00 -4.93
C ALA A 201 -28.67 3.68 -4.96
N ALA A 202 -29.13 2.66 -4.22
CA ALA A 202 -30.54 2.34 -4.06
C ALA A 202 -31.22 3.23 -3.01
N ASP A 203 -30.52 3.60 -1.94
CA ASP A 203 -31.06 4.43 -0.86
C ASP A 203 -31.18 5.92 -1.28
N GLU A 204 -30.29 6.43 -2.13
CA GLU A 204 -30.37 7.81 -2.66
C GLU A 204 -31.58 8.02 -3.62
N ARG A 205 -32.20 6.95 -4.14
CA ARG A 205 -33.38 7.01 -5.00
C ARG A 205 -34.70 6.99 -4.23
N SER A 206 -34.66 6.84 -2.92
CA SER A 206 -35.83 6.72 -2.05
C SER A 206 -36.07 7.94 -1.16
N SER A 207 -35.32 9.04 -1.37
CA SER A 207 -35.45 10.31 -0.62
C SER A 207 -35.83 11.47 -1.53
#